data_a0efe9186ca65ab35fd7cc8a9446b77b
#
_entry.id   a0efe9186ca65ab35fd7cc8a9446b77b
#
_cell.length_a   1.000
_cell.length_b   1.000
_cell.length_c   1.000
_cell.angle_alpha   90.00
_cell.angle_beta   90.00
_cell.angle_gamma   90.00
#
_symmetry.space_group_name_H-M   'P 1'
#
loop_
_entity.id
_entity.type
_entity.pdbx_description
1 polymer ?
#
loop_
_entity_poly.entity_id
_entity_poly.type
_entity_poly.pdbx_seq_one_letter_code
_entity_poly.pdbx_strand_id
1 'polypeptide(L)'
;MCTHLTVSPRGDPFMPKHSRFARRSMSVRMPRQPVSPDAPKHGKLRLAFTPDEEIGCGVDGFDVAAFGADVAYTVDGGALGEINYESFNAAGVKITIKGVSIHTGSARGKLVNAALLAMEFHNMLPPFMNPACTDGYEGFFHLDRMEAAVDHAEMHYLIRNHDRSKFEDMKRLFAAAAEYMRLKYGKDAFSAEISDTYYNMAEKIDQSLVERARAAFEQVGVTPFTEAIRGGTDGSRLSFMGLPTPNLSTGGHNFHGRYEFIPTESMETMVEVLSVLVSSFVA
;
A
#
# COMPACT_ATOMS: atom_id res chain seq x y z
N MET A 1 -1.71 16.41 10.54
CA MET A 1 -2.78 16.27 9.55
C MET A 1 -2.13 16.31 8.19
N CYS A 2 -2.13 15.19 7.50
CA CYS A 2 -1.69 15.08 6.11
C CYS A 2 -2.94 15.00 5.25
N THR A 3 -3.04 15.86 4.27
CA THR A 3 -4.04 15.75 3.22
C THR A 3 -3.32 15.32 1.96
N HIS A 4 -3.68 14.16 1.45
CA HIS A 4 -3.28 13.74 0.13
C HIS A 4 -4.26 14.30 -0.89
N LEU A 5 -3.79 15.19 -1.73
CA LEU A 5 -4.40 15.44 -3.02
C LEU A 5 -3.39 14.94 -4.04
N THR A 6 -3.55 13.72 -4.49
CA THR A 6 -2.72 13.16 -5.56
C THR A 6 -3.23 13.72 -6.88
N VAL A 7 -2.50 14.63 -7.46
CA VAL A 7 -2.65 14.98 -8.87
C VAL A 7 -1.59 14.17 -9.61
N SER A 8 -1.97 13.01 -10.15
CA SER A 8 -1.10 12.25 -11.05
C SER A 8 -1.05 12.98 -12.41
N PRO A 9 0.12 13.44 -12.88
CA PRO A 9 0.29 13.69 -14.30
C PRO A 9 0.23 12.30 -14.98
N ARG A 10 -0.57 12.15 -16.02
CA ARG A 10 -0.69 10.93 -16.83
C ARG A 10 0.69 10.41 -17.16
N GLY A 11 1.15 9.39 -16.44
CA GLY A 11 2.43 8.76 -16.65
C GLY A 11 2.43 7.97 -17.94
N ASP A 12 3.40 8.23 -18.78
CA ASP A 12 3.77 7.38 -19.91
C ASP A 12 4.18 6.01 -19.38
N PRO A 13 3.59 4.89 -19.81
CA PRO A 13 3.92 3.55 -19.33
C PRO A 13 5.34 3.09 -19.70
N PHE A 14 6.14 3.91 -20.35
CA PHE A 14 7.51 3.62 -20.81
C PHE A 14 8.63 4.41 -20.09
N MET A 15 8.37 5.06 -18.97
CA MET A 15 9.46 5.71 -18.23
C MET A 15 10.41 4.68 -17.60
N PRO A 16 11.73 4.77 -17.87
CA PRO A 16 12.71 3.88 -17.25
C PRO A 16 12.80 4.15 -15.74
N LYS A 17 12.83 3.07 -14.94
CA LYS A 17 12.83 3.05 -13.47
C LYS A 17 14.04 3.71 -12.77
N HIS A 18 14.85 4.53 -13.45
CA HIS A 18 16.08 5.13 -12.91
C HIS A 18 16.28 6.60 -13.29
N SER A 19 15.29 7.46 -13.12
CA SER A 19 15.59 8.88 -13.05
C SER A 19 15.84 9.24 -11.58
N ARG A 20 17.10 9.61 -11.25
CA ARG A 20 17.47 10.25 -9.98
C ARG A 20 16.94 11.69 -9.96
N PHE A 21 15.64 11.88 -10.00
CA PHE A 21 15.07 13.13 -9.56
C PHE A 21 15.01 13.10 -8.03
N ALA A 22 15.61 14.10 -7.40
CA ALA A 22 15.50 14.27 -5.95
C ALA A 22 14.01 14.39 -5.61
N ARG A 23 13.44 13.31 -5.09
CA ARG A 23 12.06 13.26 -4.59
C ARG A 23 12.02 14.16 -3.36
N ARG A 24 11.48 15.35 -3.51
CA ARG A 24 11.26 16.27 -2.40
C ARG A 24 9.80 16.15 -2.01
N SER A 25 9.51 15.62 -0.85
CA SER A 25 8.24 15.86 -0.20
C SER A 25 8.06 17.38 -0.06
N MET A 26 7.02 17.94 -0.65
CA MET A 26 6.73 19.35 -0.54
C MET A 26 5.93 19.60 0.73
N SER A 27 6.59 20.03 1.81
CA SER A 27 5.86 20.66 2.91
C SER A 27 5.51 22.09 2.50
N VAL A 28 4.24 22.36 2.27
CA VAL A 28 3.77 23.70 2.00
C VAL A 28 3.60 24.44 3.32
N ARG A 29 4.48 25.39 3.61
CA ARG A 29 4.27 26.33 4.70
C ARG A 29 3.26 27.38 4.19
N MET A 30 1.99 27.21 4.54
CA MET A 30 0.99 28.24 4.25
C MET A 30 1.42 29.57 4.85
N PRO A 31 1.38 30.68 4.07
CA PRO A 31 1.59 31.99 4.65
C PRO A 31 0.53 32.20 5.73
N ARG A 32 0.90 32.90 6.84
CA ARG A 32 -0.06 33.31 7.86
C ARG A 32 -1.06 34.28 7.22
N GLN A 33 -2.15 33.73 6.70
CA GLN A 33 -3.31 34.57 6.40
C GLN A 33 -3.95 35.01 7.73
N PRO A 34 -4.48 36.22 7.81
CA PRO A 34 -5.26 36.61 8.96
C PRO A 34 -6.42 35.61 9.11
N VAL A 35 -6.39 34.86 10.21
CA VAL A 35 -7.43 33.88 10.52
C VAL A 35 -8.74 34.67 10.70
N SER A 36 -9.78 34.29 9.96
CA SER A 36 -11.12 34.86 10.17
C SER A 36 -11.48 34.76 11.65
N PRO A 37 -12.14 35.76 12.26
CA PRO A 37 -12.64 35.69 13.63
C PRO A 37 -13.50 34.45 13.88
N ASP A 38 -14.13 33.92 12.82
CA ASP A 38 -15.00 32.73 12.85
C ASP A 38 -14.25 31.42 12.52
N ALA A 39 -12.92 31.48 12.36
CA ALA A 39 -12.15 30.28 12.08
C ALA A 39 -12.16 29.33 13.30
N PRO A 40 -12.30 28.01 13.08
CA PRO A 40 -12.27 27.04 14.15
C PRO A 40 -10.97 27.14 14.94
N LYS A 41 -11.07 27.08 16.27
CA LYS A 41 -9.90 27.04 17.14
C LYS A 41 -9.10 25.78 16.81
N HIS A 42 -7.80 25.92 16.70
CA HIS A 42 -6.93 24.79 16.41
C HIS A 42 -5.53 24.99 17.03
N GLY A 43 -4.85 23.88 17.31
CA GLY A 43 -3.44 23.87 17.66
C GLY A 43 -2.54 24.12 16.44
N LYS A 44 -1.30 23.72 16.51
CA LYS A 44 -0.37 23.81 15.38
C LYS A 44 -0.72 22.81 14.29
N LEU A 45 -1.10 23.29 13.13
CA LEU A 45 -1.36 22.47 11.94
C LEU A 45 -0.13 22.34 11.06
N ARG A 46 0.03 21.15 10.51
CA ARG A 46 0.99 20.82 9.48
C ARG A 46 0.26 20.18 8.28
N LEU A 47 0.57 20.63 7.09
CA LEU A 47 0.04 20.05 5.85
C LEU A 47 1.21 19.52 5.04
N ALA A 48 1.02 18.34 4.46
CA ALA A 48 1.95 17.73 3.52
C ALA A 48 1.19 17.17 2.33
N PHE A 49 1.82 17.25 1.17
CA PHE A 49 1.37 16.62 -0.07
C PHE A 49 2.52 15.71 -0.52
N THR A 50 2.23 14.44 -0.69
CA THR A 50 3.21 13.44 -1.06
C THR A 50 3.00 13.06 -2.53
N PRO A 51 3.99 13.22 -3.41
CA PRO A 51 3.95 12.71 -4.76
C PRO A 51 4.21 11.21 -4.76
N ASP A 52 3.86 10.51 -5.87
CA ASP A 52 4.19 9.10 -6.08
C ASP A 52 3.52 8.11 -5.08
N GLU A 53 2.40 8.49 -4.44
CA GLU A 53 1.64 7.60 -3.56
C GLU A 53 1.15 6.37 -4.34
N GLU A 54 0.59 6.55 -5.54
CA GLU A 54 0.03 5.53 -6.42
C GLU A 54 1.00 4.39 -6.80
N ILE A 55 2.29 4.64 -6.67
CA ILE A 55 3.34 3.64 -6.87
C ILE A 55 3.99 3.18 -5.56
N GLY A 56 3.36 3.49 -4.42
CA GLY A 56 3.81 3.11 -3.07
C GLY A 56 5.07 3.82 -2.59
N CYS A 57 5.40 4.98 -3.16
CA CYS A 57 6.61 5.74 -2.85
C CYS A 57 6.33 7.12 -2.23
N GLY A 58 5.08 7.43 -1.88
CA GLY A 58 4.64 8.75 -1.44
C GLY A 58 5.45 9.31 -0.26
N VAL A 59 5.79 8.47 0.70
CA VAL A 59 6.54 8.87 1.89
C VAL A 59 8.02 8.51 1.85
N ASP A 60 8.56 8.13 0.68
CA ASP A 60 9.99 7.92 0.51
C ASP A 60 10.75 9.23 0.77
N GLY A 61 11.58 9.25 1.80
CA GLY A 61 12.31 10.45 2.21
C GLY A 61 11.48 11.47 2.98
N PHE A 62 10.27 11.14 3.44
CA PHE A 62 9.51 11.99 4.34
C PHE A 62 10.18 12.05 5.72
N ASP A 63 10.54 13.24 6.16
CA ASP A 63 11.18 13.47 7.46
C ASP A 63 10.11 13.76 8.53
N VAL A 64 9.67 12.70 9.23
CA VAL A 64 8.67 12.79 10.29
C VAL A 64 9.12 13.72 11.42
N ALA A 65 10.41 13.71 11.78
CA ALA A 65 10.95 14.55 12.85
C ALA A 65 10.91 16.03 12.46
N ALA A 66 11.33 16.37 11.25
CA ALA A 66 11.26 17.73 10.73
C ALA A 66 9.81 18.19 10.49
N PHE A 67 8.92 17.27 10.13
CA PHE A 67 7.50 17.57 10.02
C PHE A 67 6.92 17.98 11.39
N GLY A 68 7.32 17.32 12.46
CA GLY A 68 7.06 17.74 13.84
C GLY A 68 5.56 17.78 14.18
N ALA A 69 4.85 16.72 13.86
CA ALA A 69 3.49 16.44 14.30
C ALA A 69 3.48 15.17 15.15
N ASP A 70 2.59 15.12 16.14
CA ASP A 70 2.45 13.98 17.06
C ASP A 70 1.54 12.90 16.45
N VAL A 71 0.56 13.32 15.66
CA VAL A 71 -0.40 12.47 14.95
C VAL A 71 -0.75 13.10 13.61
N ALA A 72 -1.24 12.29 12.67
CA ALA A 72 -1.69 12.77 11.37
C ALA A 72 -2.95 12.02 10.92
N TYR A 73 -3.56 12.51 9.86
CA TYR A 73 -4.59 11.82 9.07
C TYR A 73 -4.27 12.00 7.60
N THR A 74 -4.31 10.92 6.84
CA THR A 74 -4.37 11.02 5.38
C THR A 74 -5.82 11.20 4.96
N VAL A 75 -6.06 11.90 3.86
CA VAL A 75 -7.38 12.03 3.22
C VAL A 75 -7.24 11.41 1.84
N ASP A 76 -7.40 10.10 1.80
CA ASP A 76 -7.07 9.24 0.65
C ASP A 76 -7.96 7.98 0.64
N GLY A 77 -9.08 8.02 1.37
CA GLY A 77 -10.02 6.91 1.45
C GLY A 77 -11.16 7.01 0.44
N GLY A 78 -12.06 6.05 0.53
CA GLY A 78 -13.17 5.85 -0.38
C GLY A 78 -14.41 6.70 -0.07
N ALA A 79 -15.52 6.02 0.10
CA ALA A 79 -16.83 6.64 0.26
C ALA A 79 -16.93 7.55 1.48
N LEU A 80 -17.72 8.61 1.38
CA LEU A 80 -17.88 9.59 2.46
C LEU A 80 -18.30 8.93 3.77
N GLY A 81 -17.54 9.18 4.84
CA GLY A 81 -17.73 8.58 6.17
C GLY A 81 -16.79 7.40 6.47
N GLU A 82 -16.03 6.93 5.49
CA GLU A 82 -15.07 5.86 5.68
C GLU A 82 -13.85 6.30 6.50
N ILE A 83 -13.50 5.49 7.48
CA ILE A 83 -12.32 5.66 8.33
C ILE A 83 -11.54 4.35 8.29
N ASN A 84 -10.32 4.39 7.78
CA ASN A 84 -9.46 3.22 7.73
C ASN A 84 -8.33 3.35 8.75
N TYR A 85 -8.18 2.33 9.57
CA TYR A 85 -7.08 2.21 10.53
C TYR A 85 -6.46 0.81 10.52
N GLU A 86 -6.88 -0.02 9.58
CA GLU A 86 -6.34 -1.34 9.31
C GLU A 86 -5.95 -1.44 7.83
N SER A 87 -4.79 -2.02 7.57
CA SER A 87 -4.28 -2.31 6.23
C SER A 87 -3.69 -3.71 6.17
N PHE A 88 -3.40 -4.23 4.98
CA PHE A 88 -2.64 -5.46 4.90
C PHE A 88 -1.23 -5.30 5.50
N ASN A 89 -0.66 -6.41 5.99
CA ASN A 89 0.78 -6.64 5.97
C ASN A 89 1.15 -7.07 4.55
N ALA A 90 2.26 -6.60 4.04
CA ALA A 90 2.62 -6.74 2.65
C ALA A 90 4.08 -7.14 2.44
N ALA A 91 4.30 -8.13 1.58
CA ALA A 91 5.63 -8.46 1.07
C ALA A 91 5.58 -8.62 -0.45
N GLY A 92 6.67 -8.24 -1.09
CA GLY A 92 6.99 -8.58 -2.46
C GLY A 92 7.92 -9.78 -2.52
N VAL A 93 7.79 -10.62 -3.53
CA VAL A 93 8.71 -11.73 -3.76
C VAL A 93 9.17 -11.72 -5.20
N LYS A 94 10.48 -11.90 -5.37
CA LYS A 94 11.10 -12.12 -6.66
C LYS A 94 11.64 -13.54 -6.72
N ILE A 95 11.20 -14.32 -7.71
CA ILE A 95 11.73 -15.64 -8.04
C ILE A 95 12.56 -15.51 -9.31
N THR A 96 13.74 -16.09 -9.30
CA THR A 96 14.59 -16.21 -10.47
C THR A 96 14.94 -17.68 -10.70
N ILE A 97 14.71 -18.17 -11.91
CA ILE A 97 14.95 -19.56 -12.29
C ILE A 97 15.91 -19.58 -13.48
N LYS A 98 16.97 -20.37 -13.36
CA LYS A 98 17.94 -20.60 -14.44
C LYS A 98 17.69 -21.96 -15.05
N GLY A 99 17.48 -22.00 -16.34
CA GLY A 99 17.38 -23.21 -17.13
C GLY A 99 18.65 -23.52 -17.92
N VAL A 100 18.60 -24.61 -18.66
CA VAL A 100 19.67 -25.02 -19.58
C VAL A 100 19.04 -25.31 -20.95
N SER A 101 19.27 -24.41 -21.90
CA SER A 101 18.81 -24.57 -23.28
C SER A 101 19.78 -25.45 -24.08
N ILE A 102 19.23 -26.36 -24.85
CA ILE A 102 19.97 -27.23 -25.77
C ILE A 102 19.05 -27.62 -26.94
N HIS A 103 19.65 -28.07 -28.04
CA HIS A 103 18.89 -28.58 -29.19
C HIS A 103 17.91 -29.68 -28.75
N THR A 104 16.64 -29.51 -29.09
CA THR A 104 15.53 -30.37 -28.61
C THR A 104 15.71 -31.85 -28.96
N GLY A 105 16.30 -32.17 -30.11
CA GLY A 105 16.57 -33.55 -30.55
C GLY A 105 17.67 -34.26 -29.72
N SER A 106 18.47 -33.55 -28.94
CA SER A 106 19.55 -34.10 -28.09
C SER A 106 19.39 -33.70 -26.62
N ALA A 107 18.18 -33.32 -26.19
CA ALA A 107 17.86 -32.69 -24.92
C ALA A 107 17.77 -33.67 -23.73
N ARG A 108 17.65 -34.98 -23.97
CA ARG A 108 17.44 -35.97 -22.92
C ARG A 108 18.54 -35.92 -21.84
N GLY A 109 18.14 -35.68 -20.62
CA GLY A 109 19.01 -35.60 -19.43
C GLY A 109 19.91 -34.35 -19.37
N LYS A 110 19.68 -33.36 -20.26
CA LYS A 110 20.50 -32.12 -20.32
C LYS A 110 19.67 -30.84 -20.27
N LEU A 111 18.52 -30.83 -20.91
CA LEU A 111 17.65 -29.66 -20.96
C LEU A 111 16.98 -29.44 -19.60
N VAL A 112 17.04 -28.20 -19.10
CA VAL A 112 16.26 -27.74 -17.95
C VAL A 112 15.44 -26.55 -18.44
N ASN A 113 14.11 -26.70 -18.49
CA ASN A 113 13.22 -25.67 -18.99
C ASN A 113 12.71 -24.81 -17.82
N ALA A 114 13.24 -23.60 -17.69
CA ALA A 114 12.90 -22.67 -16.62
C ALA A 114 11.40 -22.30 -16.62
N ALA A 115 10.76 -22.22 -17.78
CA ALA A 115 9.31 -21.94 -17.84
C ALA A 115 8.48 -23.06 -17.21
N LEU A 116 8.86 -24.34 -17.42
CA LEU A 116 8.18 -25.46 -16.75
C LEU A 116 8.41 -25.49 -15.25
N LEU A 117 9.62 -25.13 -14.79
CA LEU A 117 9.92 -25.00 -13.37
C LEU A 117 9.10 -23.87 -12.71
N ALA A 118 8.90 -22.75 -13.43
CA ALA A 118 8.06 -21.66 -12.97
C ALA A 118 6.60 -22.10 -12.77
N MET A 119 6.05 -22.87 -13.70
CA MET A 119 4.70 -23.45 -13.60
C MET A 119 4.61 -24.45 -12.44
N GLU A 120 5.63 -25.29 -12.24
CA GLU A 120 5.69 -26.24 -11.14
C GLU A 120 5.68 -25.50 -9.81
N PHE A 121 6.51 -24.48 -9.64
CA PHE A 121 6.54 -23.66 -8.43
C PHE A 121 5.18 -23.01 -8.16
N HIS A 122 4.59 -22.38 -9.16
CA HIS A 122 3.27 -21.74 -9.02
C HIS A 122 2.21 -22.73 -8.52
N ASN A 123 2.19 -23.94 -9.05
CA ASN A 123 1.25 -24.99 -8.66
C ASN A 123 1.45 -25.57 -7.26
N MET A 124 2.56 -25.25 -6.58
CA MET A 124 2.77 -25.60 -5.17
C MET A 124 2.05 -24.65 -4.21
N LEU A 125 1.67 -23.46 -4.66
CA LEU A 125 0.94 -22.51 -3.84
C LEU A 125 -0.56 -22.86 -3.79
N PRO A 126 -1.27 -22.52 -2.68
CA PRO A 126 -2.70 -22.78 -2.58
C PRO A 126 -3.50 -22.09 -3.68
N PRO A 127 -4.22 -22.81 -4.55
CA PRO A 127 -4.81 -22.23 -5.77
C PRO A 127 -5.93 -21.23 -5.52
N PHE A 128 -6.61 -21.33 -4.37
CA PHE A 128 -7.71 -20.41 -4.01
C PHE A 128 -7.27 -19.24 -3.11
N MET A 129 -6.02 -19.19 -2.70
CA MET A 129 -5.46 -18.04 -1.99
C MET A 129 -4.93 -17.01 -2.99
N ASN A 130 -5.80 -16.46 -3.81
CA ASN A 130 -5.48 -15.42 -4.79
C ASN A 130 -6.54 -14.30 -4.75
N PRO A 131 -6.28 -13.10 -5.29
CA PRO A 131 -7.20 -11.97 -5.21
C PRO A 131 -8.59 -12.23 -5.79
N ALA A 132 -8.72 -13.12 -6.78
CA ALA A 132 -10.02 -13.45 -7.38
C ALA A 132 -10.89 -14.37 -6.53
N CYS A 133 -10.31 -15.00 -5.51
CA CYS A 133 -10.96 -16.00 -4.65
C CYS A 133 -11.01 -15.58 -3.18
N THR A 134 -10.51 -14.40 -2.81
CA THR A 134 -10.42 -13.94 -1.42
C THR A 134 -11.09 -12.58 -1.24
N ASP A 135 -11.68 -12.37 -0.06
CA ASP A 135 -12.37 -11.14 0.30
C ASP A 135 -12.14 -10.75 1.77
N GLY A 136 -12.60 -9.56 2.19
CA GLY A 136 -12.50 -9.06 3.56
C GLY A 136 -11.09 -9.20 4.14
N TYR A 137 -10.96 -9.94 5.23
CA TYR A 137 -9.69 -10.17 5.94
C TYR A 137 -8.86 -11.34 5.41
N GLU A 138 -9.31 -12.01 4.36
CA GLU A 138 -8.58 -13.14 3.78
C GLU A 138 -7.32 -12.68 3.04
N GLY A 139 -6.20 -13.35 3.36
CA GLY A 139 -4.92 -13.09 2.71
C GLY A 139 -4.77 -13.82 1.38
N PHE A 140 -3.82 -13.39 0.56
CA PHE A 140 -3.57 -13.98 -0.75
C PHE A 140 -2.10 -13.99 -1.16
N PHE A 141 -1.79 -14.88 -2.11
CA PHE A 141 -0.62 -14.82 -2.99
C PHE A 141 -1.06 -14.34 -4.37
N HIS A 142 -0.46 -13.31 -4.89
CA HIS A 142 -0.77 -12.81 -6.22
C HIS A 142 0.45 -12.90 -7.12
N LEU A 143 0.37 -13.67 -8.19
CA LEU A 143 1.37 -13.62 -9.27
C LEU A 143 1.09 -12.35 -10.08
N ASP A 144 1.89 -11.32 -9.85
CA ASP A 144 1.75 -10.02 -10.48
C ASP A 144 2.37 -9.99 -11.89
N ARG A 145 3.54 -10.61 -12.03
CA ARG A 145 4.27 -10.66 -13.29
C ARG A 145 5.04 -11.97 -13.44
N MET A 146 5.09 -12.48 -14.65
CA MET A 146 5.93 -13.61 -15.03
C MET A 146 6.51 -13.39 -16.43
N GLU A 147 7.83 -13.58 -16.55
CA GLU A 147 8.52 -13.69 -17.83
C GLU A 147 9.28 -15.01 -17.83
N ALA A 148 9.12 -15.82 -18.87
CA ALA A 148 9.70 -17.14 -18.89
C ALA A 148 10.09 -17.61 -20.30
N ALA A 149 11.28 -18.19 -20.36
CA ALA A 149 11.84 -18.89 -21.54
C ALA A 149 12.46 -20.22 -21.08
N VAL A 150 13.14 -20.92 -21.99
CA VAL A 150 13.77 -22.21 -21.66
C VAL A 150 14.95 -22.04 -20.69
N ASP A 151 15.76 -21.02 -20.89
CA ASP A 151 17.01 -20.77 -20.14
C ASP A 151 16.84 -19.84 -18.94
N HIS A 152 15.72 -19.12 -18.85
CA HIS A 152 15.46 -18.16 -17.77
C HIS A 152 13.96 -18.00 -17.51
N ALA A 153 13.61 -17.83 -16.23
CA ALA A 153 12.30 -17.31 -15.84
C ALA A 153 12.42 -16.37 -14.63
N GLU A 154 11.59 -15.36 -14.61
CA GLU A 154 11.43 -14.44 -13.51
C GLU A 154 9.94 -14.32 -13.16
N MET A 155 9.60 -14.40 -11.86
CA MET A 155 8.23 -14.25 -11.36
C MET A 155 8.23 -13.25 -10.22
N HIS A 156 7.21 -12.41 -10.19
CA HIS A 156 6.97 -11.46 -9.11
C HIS A 156 5.64 -11.79 -8.42
N TYR A 157 5.69 -11.93 -7.10
CA TYR A 157 4.51 -12.18 -6.28
C TYR A 157 4.30 -11.08 -5.25
N LEU A 158 3.05 -10.89 -4.88
CA LEU A 158 2.63 -10.13 -3.72
C LEU A 158 2.07 -11.11 -2.69
N ILE A 159 2.46 -10.94 -1.42
CA ILE A 159 1.88 -11.65 -0.27
C ILE A 159 1.16 -10.62 0.58
N ARG A 160 -0.10 -10.87 0.94
CA ARG A 160 -0.95 -9.97 1.69
C ARG A 160 -1.72 -10.72 2.76
N ASN A 161 -1.79 -10.18 3.99
CA ASN A 161 -2.70 -10.64 5.03
C ASN A 161 -2.84 -9.55 6.10
N HIS A 162 -4.05 -9.31 6.64
CA HIS A 162 -4.25 -8.37 7.74
C HIS A 162 -3.63 -8.87 9.05
N ASP A 163 -3.75 -10.16 9.33
CA ASP A 163 -3.18 -10.79 10.51
C ASP A 163 -1.67 -11.01 10.35
N ARG A 164 -0.89 -10.46 11.28
CA ARG A 164 0.58 -10.54 11.24
C ARG A 164 1.09 -11.98 11.32
N SER A 165 0.50 -12.81 12.17
CA SER A 165 0.94 -14.20 12.34
C SER A 165 0.67 -15.01 11.08
N LYS A 166 -0.53 -14.86 10.50
CA LYS A 166 -0.88 -15.52 9.23
C LYS A 166 -0.01 -15.01 8.07
N PHE A 167 0.32 -13.73 8.05
CA PHE A 167 1.24 -13.17 7.06
C PHE A 167 2.63 -13.82 7.14
N GLU A 168 3.18 -13.99 8.35
CA GLU A 168 4.46 -14.67 8.55
C GLU A 168 4.37 -16.16 8.18
N ASP A 169 3.23 -16.83 8.48
CA ASP A 169 2.99 -18.21 8.05
C ASP A 169 2.96 -18.33 6.52
N MET A 170 2.34 -17.40 5.83
CA MET A 170 2.32 -17.35 4.37
C MET A 170 3.72 -17.18 3.79
N LYS A 171 4.55 -16.30 4.36
CA LYS A 171 5.96 -16.16 3.94
C LYS A 171 6.74 -17.45 4.16
N ARG A 172 6.54 -18.14 5.30
CA ARG A 172 7.18 -19.44 5.59
C ARG A 172 6.76 -20.51 4.58
N LEU A 173 5.48 -20.59 4.25
CA LEU A 173 4.98 -21.51 3.23
C LEU A 173 5.62 -21.25 1.87
N PHE A 174 5.71 -19.99 1.47
CA PHE A 174 6.33 -19.58 0.22
C PHE A 174 7.83 -19.95 0.19
N ALA A 175 8.54 -19.66 1.29
CA ALA A 175 9.96 -19.99 1.43
C ALA A 175 10.20 -21.52 1.42
N ALA A 176 9.31 -22.32 2.03
CA ALA A 176 9.39 -23.78 2.01
C ALA A 176 9.21 -24.35 0.58
N ALA A 177 8.27 -23.82 -0.18
CA ALA A 177 8.09 -24.17 -1.59
C ALA A 177 9.34 -23.82 -2.42
N ALA A 178 9.92 -22.65 -2.21
CA ALA A 178 11.15 -22.24 -2.86
C ALA A 178 12.35 -23.14 -2.51
N GLU A 179 12.45 -23.52 -1.23
CA GLU A 179 13.53 -24.42 -0.78
C GLU A 179 13.36 -25.84 -1.36
N TYR A 180 12.13 -26.34 -1.48
CA TYR A 180 11.87 -27.60 -2.17
C TYR A 180 12.37 -27.56 -3.62
N MET A 181 12.10 -26.48 -4.35
CA MET A 181 12.60 -26.32 -5.73
C MET A 181 14.12 -26.27 -5.79
N ARG A 182 14.77 -25.60 -4.84
CA ARG A 182 16.24 -25.56 -4.72
C ARG A 182 16.87 -26.92 -4.45
N LEU A 183 16.22 -27.72 -3.58
CA LEU A 183 16.67 -29.09 -3.29
C LEU A 183 16.51 -30.01 -4.51
N LYS A 184 15.40 -29.84 -5.26
CA LYS A 184 15.08 -30.69 -6.40
C LYS A 184 15.95 -30.38 -7.64
N TYR A 185 16.18 -29.09 -7.91
CA TYR A 185 16.81 -28.62 -9.16
C TYR A 185 18.20 -28.00 -8.98
N GLY A 186 18.65 -27.84 -7.77
CA GLY A 186 19.94 -27.25 -7.43
C GLY A 186 19.85 -25.80 -6.96
N LYS A 187 20.78 -25.43 -6.09
CA LYS A 187 20.81 -24.09 -5.46
C LYS A 187 21.02 -22.95 -6.46
N ASP A 188 21.71 -23.20 -7.56
CA ASP A 188 22.00 -22.20 -8.58
C ASP A 188 20.88 -22.07 -9.61
N ALA A 189 19.96 -23.05 -9.66
CA ALA A 189 18.85 -23.07 -10.60
C ALA A 189 17.65 -22.25 -10.12
N PHE A 190 17.49 -22.07 -8.80
CA PHE A 190 16.30 -21.42 -8.22
C PHE A 190 16.66 -20.49 -7.07
N SER A 191 16.24 -19.24 -7.14
CA SER A 191 16.38 -18.26 -6.06
C SER A 191 15.04 -17.58 -5.77
N ALA A 192 14.81 -17.25 -4.49
CA ALA A 192 13.65 -16.51 -4.02
C ALA A 192 14.12 -15.40 -3.06
N GLU A 193 13.70 -14.19 -3.32
CA GLU A 193 13.94 -13.01 -2.49
C GLU A 193 12.60 -12.51 -1.98
N ILE A 194 12.39 -12.53 -0.66
CA ILE A 194 11.18 -12.04 0.01
C ILE A 194 11.53 -10.74 0.72
N SER A 195 10.80 -9.67 0.43
CA SER A 195 11.03 -8.35 1.03
C SER A 195 9.72 -7.80 1.57
N ASP A 196 9.69 -7.49 2.87
CA ASP A 196 8.54 -6.81 3.48
C ASP A 196 8.44 -5.38 2.96
N THR A 197 7.22 -4.93 2.66
CA THR A 197 6.95 -3.61 2.08
C THR A 197 6.37 -2.66 3.12
N TYR A 198 5.31 -3.09 3.80
CA TYR A 198 4.66 -2.37 4.89
C TYR A 198 3.89 -3.36 5.77
N TYR A 199 3.44 -2.87 6.93
CA TYR A 199 2.68 -3.65 7.90
C TYR A 199 1.33 -3.01 8.19
N ASN A 200 0.43 -3.80 8.80
CA ASN A 200 -0.89 -3.33 9.19
C ASN A 200 -0.77 -2.16 10.17
N MET A 201 -1.28 -1.00 9.75
CA MET A 201 -1.21 0.23 10.55
C MET A 201 -1.97 0.15 11.87
N ALA A 202 -2.90 -0.79 12.04
CA ALA A 202 -3.61 -1.03 13.29
C ALA A 202 -2.65 -1.27 14.48
N GLU A 203 -1.45 -1.81 14.23
CA GLU A 203 -0.43 -2.00 15.27
C GLU A 203 0.08 -0.69 15.87
N LYS A 204 -0.13 0.46 15.22
CA LYS A 204 0.42 1.76 15.56
C LYS A 204 -0.61 2.84 15.82
N ILE A 205 -1.87 2.60 15.48
CA ILE A 205 -2.94 3.58 15.61
C ILE A 205 -3.65 3.45 16.94
N ASP A 206 -3.65 4.53 17.71
CA ASP A 206 -4.45 4.64 18.91
C ASP A 206 -5.93 4.83 18.55
N GLN A 207 -6.82 4.06 19.20
CA GLN A 207 -8.25 4.12 18.96
C GLN A 207 -8.85 5.49 19.21
N SER A 208 -8.25 6.31 20.06
CA SER A 208 -8.70 7.68 20.29
C SER A 208 -8.67 8.55 19.04
N LEU A 209 -7.75 8.26 18.09
CA LEU A 209 -7.72 8.95 16.78
C LEU A 209 -8.91 8.54 15.91
N VAL A 210 -9.26 7.27 15.93
CA VAL A 210 -10.43 6.74 15.20
C VAL A 210 -11.71 7.33 15.76
N GLU A 211 -11.85 7.37 17.09
CA GLU A 211 -13.04 7.93 17.76
C GLU A 211 -13.16 9.45 17.53
N ARG A 212 -12.07 10.20 17.49
CA ARG A 212 -12.10 11.63 17.11
C ARG A 212 -12.57 11.83 15.68
N ALA A 213 -12.11 11.02 14.74
CA ALA A 213 -12.56 11.07 13.36
C ALA A 213 -14.05 10.70 13.26
N ARG A 214 -14.49 9.66 13.97
CA ARG A 214 -15.89 9.24 14.05
C ARG A 214 -16.79 10.39 14.54
N ALA A 215 -16.43 10.99 15.67
CA ALA A 215 -17.17 12.11 16.24
C ALA A 215 -17.23 13.33 15.29
N ALA A 216 -16.15 13.59 14.53
CA ALA A 216 -16.14 14.68 13.56
C ALA A 216 -17.11 14.43 12.40
N PHE A 217 -17.18 13.21 11.86
CA PHE A 217 -18.17 12.85 10.85
C PHE A 217 -19.60 12.96 11.37
N GLU A 218 -19.88 12.42 12.56
CA GLU A 218 -21.20 12.47 13.19
C GLU A 218 -21.66 13.91 13.44
N GLN A 219 -20.77 14.79 13.88
CA GLN A 219 -21.10 16.20 14.11
C GLN A 219 -21.49 16.95 12.83
N VAL A 220 -20.98 16.52 11.67
CA VAL A 220 -21.33 17.08 10.36
C VAL A 220 -22.55 16.37 9.74
N GLY A 221 -23.12 15.37 10.45
CA GLY A 221 -24.29 14.63 9.98
C GLY A 221 -23.98 13.48 9.02
N VAL A 222 -22.72 13.07 8.92
CA VAL A 222 -22.28 11.91 8.13
C VAL A 222 -22.16 10.70 9.04
N THR A 223 -22.77 9.59 8.65
CA THR A 223 -22.64 8.32 9.38
C THR A 223 -21.26 7.70 9.12
N PRO A 224 -20.37 7.61 10.13
CA PRO A 224 -19.07 7.02 9.95
C PRO A 224 -19.13 5.49 9.93
N PHE A 225 -18.25 4.89 9.14
CA PHE A 225 -18.02 3.45 9.16
C PHE A 225 -16.53 3.15 9.04
N THR A 226 -16.13 1.93 9.43
CA THR A 226 -14.76 1.48 9.32
C THR A 226 -14.66 0.29 8.38
N GLU A 227 -13.68 0.31 7.51
CA GLU A 227 -13.36 -0.78 6.60
C GLU A 227 -11.84 -1.02 6.58
N ALA A 228 -11.43 -2.28 6.56
CA ALA A 228 -10.03 -2.63 6.46
C ALA A 228 -9.56 -2.53 5.00
N ILE A 229 -8.48 -1.79 4.77
CA ILE A 229 -7.92 -1.62 3.43
C ILE A 229 -7.27 -2.92 2.96
N ARG A 230 -7.70 -3.45 1.82
CA ARG A 230 -7.06 -4.59 1.14
C ARG A 230 -5.82 -4.17 0.33
N GLY A 231 -5.09 -3.23 0.85
CA GLY A 231 -3.89 -2.63 0.29
C GLY A 231 -3.08 -1.95 1.37
N GLY A 232 -2.34 -0.93 1.00
CA GLY A 232 -1.64 -0.01 1.89
C GLY A 232 -1.89 1.42 1.45
N THR A 233 -1.62 2.36 2.33
CA THR A 233 -1.62 3.80 2.07
C THR A 233 -0.34 4.40 2.63
N ASP A 234 -0.05 5.66 2.33
CA ASP A 234 1.01 6.40 3.01
C ASP A 234 0.83 6.40 4.54
N GLY A 235 -0.43 6.39 5.03
CA GLY A 235 -0.75 6.27 6.45
C GLY A 235 -0.19 5.00 7.09
N SER A 236 -0.19 3.87 6.36
CA SER A 236 0.41 2.63 6.84
C SER A 236 1.91 2.79 7.09
N ARG A 237 2.64 3.40 6.17
CA ARG A 237 4.08 3.62 6.29
C ARG A 237 4.42 4.68 7.33
N LEU A 238 3.72 5.82 7.32
CA LEU A 238 3.89 6.91 8.29
C LEU A 238 3.71 6.42 9.72
N SER A 239 2.73 5.55 9.98
CA SER A 239 2.46 4.97 11.28
C SER A 239 3.68 4.19 11.81
N PHE A 240 4.36 3.42 10.96
CA PHE A 240 5.59 2.71 11.32
C PHE A 240 6.84 3.62 11.35
N MET A 241 6.79 4.79 10.73
CA MET A 241 7.84 5.82 10.85
C MET A 241 7.72 6.66 12.13
N GLY A 242 6.73 6.37 12.99
CA GLY A 242 6.51 7.06 14.27
C GLY A 242 5.47 8.17 14.22
N LEU A 243 4.67 8.26 13.16
CA LEU A 243 3.58 9.22 13.03
C LEU A 243 2.26 8.44 12.83
N PRO A 244 1.53 8.11 13.90
CA PRO A 244 0.25 7.40 13.80
C PRO A 244 -0.72 8.14 12.86
N THR A 245 -1.15 7.47 11.79
CA THR A 245 -1.85 8.14 10.69
C THR A 245 -3.01 7.27 10.17
N PRO A 246 -4.22 7.33 10.78
CA PRO A 246 -5.41 6.75 10.16
C PRO A 246 -5.76 7.48 8.87
N ASN A 247 -6.49 6.78 7.98
CA ASN A 247 -6.93 7.31 6.71
C ASN A 247 -8.41 7.69 6.76
N LEU A 248 -8.76 8.82 6.16
CA LEU A 248 -10.12 9.33 6.05
C LEU A 248 -10.57 9.31 4.60
N SER A 249 -11.87 9.18 4.41
CA SER A 249 -12.50 9.23 3.09
C SER A 249 -12.24 10.55 2.36
N THR A 250 -12.25 10.46 1.03
CA THR A 250 -12.37 11.64 0.15
C THR A 250 -13.82 11.88 -0.25
N GLY A 251 -14.66 10.84 -0.20
CA GLY A 251 -15.99 10.81 -0.79
C GLY A 251 -15.97 10.60 -2.30
N GLY A 252 -14.85 10.10 -2.83
CA GLY A 252 -14.68 9.76 -4.24
C GLY A 252 -15.23 8.38 -4.60
N HIS A 253 -15.28 8.10 -5.89
CA HIS A 253 -15.83 6.88 -6.45
C HIS A 253 -15.02 6.40 -7.66
N ASN A 254 -15.07 5.09 -7.93
CA ASN A 254 -14.45 4.42 -9.09
C ASN A 254 -12.92 4.62 -9.18
N PHE A 255 -12.24 4.61 -8.03
CA PHE A 255 -10.79 4.80 -7.92
C PHE A 255 -10.02 3.87 -8.86
N HIS A 256 -8.92 4.40 -9.42
CA HIS A 256 -8.09 3.75 -10.44
C HIS A 256 -8.84 3.38 -11.72
N GLY A 257 -10.09 3.82 -11.84
CA GLY A 257 -10.94 3.55 -12.97
C GLY A 257 -11.01 4.71 -13.98
N ARG A 258 -11.45 4.42 -15.19
CA ARG A 258 -11.62 5.42 -16.25
C ARG A 258 -12.67 6.48 -15.90
N TYR A 259 -13.61 6.15 -15.02
CA TYR A 259 -14.73 6.98 -14.62
C TYR A 259 -14.61 7.40 -13.15
N GLU A 260 -13.39 7.59 -12.67
CA GLU A 260 -13.13 8.13 -11.34
C GLU A 260 -13.66 9.56 -11.22
N PHE A 261 -14.35 9.84 -10.13
CA PHE A 261 -14.89 11.16 -9.84
C PHE A 261 -15.08 11.38 -8.34
N ILE A 262 -15.17 12.64 -7.95
CA ILE A 262 -15.58 13.07 -6.61
C ILE A 262 -16.71 14.10 -6.72
N PRO A 263 -17.85 13.95 -6.03
CA PRO A 263 -18.87 14.97 -5.94
C PRO A 263 -18.36 16.22 -5.23
N THR A 264 -18.75 17.41 -5.70
CA THR A 264 -18.38 18.67 -5.05
C THR A 264 -18.89 18.72 -3.62
N GLU A 265 -20.10 18.23 -3.39
CA GLU A 265 -20.74 18.15 -2.06
C GLU A 265 -19.92 17.29 -1.09
N SER A 266 -19.31 16.21 -1.56
CA SER A 266 -18.39 15.39 -0.75
C SER A 266 -17.14 16.17 -0.36
N MET A 267 -16.57 16.94 -1.27
CA MET A 267 -15.41 17.79 -0.97
C MET A 267 -15.74 18.85 0.07
N GLU A 268 -16.89 19.53 -0.07
CA GLU A 268 -17.37 20.54 0.88
C GLU A 268 -17.61 19.92 2.26
N THR A 269 -18.29 18.78 2.31
CA THR A 269 -18.52 18.03 3.56
C THR A 269 -17.20 17.62 4.22
N MET A 270 -16.23 17.15 3.46
CA MET A 270 -14.92 16.79 4.01
C MET A 270 -14.17 18.00 4.59
N VAL A 271 -14.31 19.19 4.00
CA VAL A 271 -13.77 20.43 4.60
C VAL A 271 -14.37 20.71 5.96
N GLU A 272 -15.69 20.51 6.12
CA GLU A 272 -16.37 20.65 7.40
C GLU A 272 -15.90 19.61 8.41
N VAL A 273 -15.84 18.33 8.02
CA VAL A 273 -15.32 17.22 8.86
C VAL A 273 -13.90 17.52 9.35
N LEU A 274 -13.01 17.93 8.45
CA LEU A 274 -11.62 18.26 8.79
C LEU A 274 -11.56 19.47 9.74
N SER A 275 -12.41 20.46 9.57
CA SER A 275 -12.48 21.63 10.45
C SER A 275 -12.91 21.24 11.88
N VAL A 276 -13.91 20.38 12.01
CA VAL A 276 -14.34 19.81 13.31
C VAL A 276 -13.24 18.96 13.93
N LEU A 277 -12.65 18.06 13.14
CA LEU A 277 -11.59 17.16 13.59
C LEU A 277 -10.40 17.94 14.16
N VAL A 278 -9.93 18.96 13.45
CA VAL A 278 -8.83 19.81 13.89
C VAL A 278 -9.16 20.53 15.18
N SER A 279 -10.41 21.00 15.34
CA SER A 279 -10.86 21.66 16.57
C SER A 279 -10.92 20.72 17.77
N SER A 280 -11.13 19.44 17.55
CA SER A 280 -11.17 18.42 18.61
C SER A 280 -9.85 18.20 19.35
N PHE A 281 -8.74 18.72 18.82
CA PHE A 281 -7.40 18.66 19.42
C PHE A 281 -7.07 19.89 20.28
N VAL A 282 -7.98 20.85 20.40
CA VAL A 282 -7.83 21.99 21.32
C VAL A 282 -8.57 21.65 22.60
N ALA A 283 -7.84 21.61 23.71
CA ALA A 283 -8.42 21.45 25.03
C ALA A 283 -9.05 22.77 25.50
#